data_fcc8422010aaf50f69de15a38beef10f
#
_entry.id   fcc8422010aaf50f69de15a38beef10f
#
_cell.length_a   1.000
_cell.length_b   1.000
_cell.length_c   1.000
_cell.angle_alpha   90.00
_cell.angle_beta   90.00
_cell.angle_gamma   90.00
#
_symmetry.space_group_name_H-M   'P 1'
#
loop_
_entity.id
_entity.type
_entity.pdbx_description
1 polymer ?
#
loop_
_entity_poly.entity_id
_entity_poly.type
_entity_poly.pdbx_seq_one_letter_code
_entity_poly.pdbx_strand_id
1 'polypeptide(L)'
;GSQLQYTYSVAKTNSEYAWASISGQYVDAPSQENLAYYDRPHDLTYYLYTFLPGGIQAGLTAFYQSGYPYTPIIFRGKDPAEDARHPNSKRGPAYKNLNLSFSKYFQMMDHKFSLGLNFFNLLDIRNAWDIYALTGKPDDPGTYYTNYVGLPGTDPNGAGVYADKSSAYYDRPWRLSSPREINFFIRIDFD
;
A
#
# COMPACT_ATOMS: atom_id res chain seq x y z
N GLY A 1 -12.85 -17.04 -19.86
CA GLY A 1 -13.60 -16.89 -18.59
C GLY A 1 -13.29 -15.58 -17.89
N SER A 2 -14.24 -15.04 -17.17
CA SER A 2 -14.03 -13.86 -16.34
C SER A 2 -14.74 -14.04 -15.01
N GLN A 3 -14.18 -13.44 -13.96
CA GLN A 3 -14.75 -13.45 -12.62
C GLN A 3 -14.54 -12.07 -11.99
N LEU A 4 -15.60 -11.52 -11.42
CA LEU A 4 -15.57 -10.33 -10.59
C LEU A 4 -15.96 -10.71 -9.18
N GLN A 5 -15.11 -10.36 -8.22
CA GLN A 5 -15.37 -10.52 -6.79
C GLN A 5 -15.34 -9.14 -6.14
N TYR A 6 -16.38 -8.84 -5.38
CA TYR A 6 -16.47 -7.61 -4.61
C TYR A 6 -16.92 -7.93 -3.19
N THR A 7 -16.21 -7.36 -2.23
CA THR A 7 -16.52 -7.47 -0.80
C THR A 7 -16.67 -6.06 -0.24
N TYR A 8 -17.71 -5.88 0.55
CA TYR A 8 -17.88 -4.71 1.40
C TYR A 8 -17.91 -5.16 2.86
N SER A 9 -17.04 -4.58 3.67
CA SER A 9 -16.95 -4.87 5.11
C SER A 9 -16.52 -3.63 5.88
N VAL A 10 -16.92 -3.51 7.13
CA VAL A 10 -16.47 -2.47 8.05
C VAL A 10 -16.01 -3.13 9.33
N ALA A 11 -14.72 -2.99 9.63
CA ALA A 11 -14.12 -3.49 10.86
C ALA A 11 -13.97 -2.35 11.87
N LYS A 12 -14.50 -2.55 13.07
CA LYS A 12 -14.39 -1.61 14.19
C LYS A 12 -13.83 -2.32 15.42
N THR A 13 -13.17 -1.57 16.26
CA THR A 13 -12.62 -2.05 17.52
C THR A 13 -12.55 -0.92 18.54
N ASN A 14 -12.59 -1.28 19.81
CA ASN A 14 -12.31 -0.39 20.93
C ASN A 14 -10.96 -0.73 21.61
N SER A 15 -10.26 -1.76 21.15
CA SER A 15 -9.08 -2.34 21.82
C SER A 15 -7.73 -1.87 21.29
N GLU A 16 -7.66 -1.21 20.14
CA GLU A 16 -6.37 -0.78 19.55
C GLU A 16 -5.56 0.16 20.44
N TYR A 17 -6.24 0.92 21.27
CA TYR A 17 -5.62 1.85 22.21
C TYR A 17 -5.62 1.36 23.66
N ALA A 18 -6.06 0.15 23.92
CA ALA A 18 -6.09 -0.44 25.26
C ALA A 18 -4.70 -0.59 25.90
N TRP A 19 -3.65 -0.51 25.07
CA TRP A 19 -2.26 -0.63 25.49
C TRP A 19 -1.52 0.72 25.56
N ALA A 20 -2.20 1.82 25.36
CA ALA A 20 -1.59 3.13 25.50
C ALA A 20 -1.22 3.35 26.97
N SER A 21 0.02 3.05 27.31
CA SER A 21 0.61 3.38 28.60
C SER A 21 0.94 4.86 28.62
N ILE A 22 0.16 5.65 29.30
CA ILE A 22 0.53 7.02 29.64
C ILE A 22 1.24 6.95 30.98
N SER A 23 2.55 7.23 31.01
CA SER A 23 3.37 7.27 32.23
C SER A 23 3.39 5.94 33.04
N GLY A 24 3.36 4.79 32.35
CA GLY A 24 3.40 3.47 32.99
C GLY A 24 2.08 3.01 33.60
N GLN A 25 1.01 3.75 33.43
CA GLN A 25 -0.34 3.33 33.81
C GLN A 25 -1.09 2.73 32.61
N TYR A 26 -1.71 1.60 32.80
CA TYR A 26 -2.64 1.04 31.83
C TYR A 26 -3.90 1.88 31.81
N VAL A 27 -4.29 2.36 30.65
CA VAL A 27 -5.55 3.06 30.46
C VAL A 27 -6.58 2.03 29.99
N ASP A 28 -7.77 2.05 30.59
CA ASP A 28 -8.87 1.22 30.12
C ASP A 28 -9.14 1.44 28.64
N ALA A 29 -9.56 0.36 27.95
CA ALA A 29 -9.94 0.44 26.55
C ALA A 29 -11.03 1.54 26.39
N PRO A 30 -10.90 2.40 25.35
CA PRO A 30 -11.93 3.41 25.12
C PRO A 30 -13.29 2.76 24.94
N SER A 31 -14.31 3.36 25.52
CA SER A 31 -15.71 2.88 25.37
C SER A 31 -16.27 3.10 23.96
N GLN A 32 -15.60 3.94 23.18
CA GLN A 32 -16.00 4.27 21.83
C GLN A 32 -15.37 3.33 20.80
N GLU A 33 -16.19 2.75 19.93
CA GLU A 33 -15.70 2.00 18.77
C GLU A 33 -15.15 2.92 17.70
N ASN A 34 -13.95 2.59 17.23
CA ASN A 34 -13.28 3.28 16.12
C ASN A 34 -13.01 2.28 14.99
N LEU A 35 -12.70 2.78 13.81
CA LEU A 35 -12.27 1.91 12.71
C LEU A 35 -10.98 1.17 13.10
N ALA A 36 -10.96 -0.13 12.86
CA ALA A 36 -9.76 -0.93 13.05
C ALA A 36 -8.67 -0.52 12.04
N TYR A 37 -7.39 -0.52 12.42
CA TYR A 37 -6.29 -0.08 11.54
C TYR A 37 -6.18 -0.87 10.23
N TYR A 38 -6.71 -2.09 10.19
CA TYR A 38 -6.75 -2.97 9.02
C TYR A 38 -8.05 -2.84 8.21
N ASP A 39 -8.99 -1.98 8.59
CA ASP A 39 -10.27 -1.83 7.91
C ASP A 39 -10.11 -1.34 6.47
N ARG A 40 -10.61 -2.13 5.53
CA ARG A 40 -10.68 -1.81 4.10
C ARG A 40 -12.09 -2.09 3.58
N PRO A 41 -12.99 -1.09 3.59
CA PRO A 41 -14.41 -1.33 3.31
C PRO A 41 -14.69 -1.88 1.93
N HIS A 42 -13.92 -1.52 0.93
CA HIS A 42 -14.10 -2.01 -0.43
C HIS A 42 -12.89 -2.84 -0.84
N ASP A 43 -13.15 -4.07 -1.25
CA ASP A 43 -12.19 -4.98 -1.88
C ASP A 43 -12.80 -5.51 -3.18
N LEU A 44 -12.13 -5.25 -4.30
CA LEU A 44 -12.57 -5.67 -5.62
C LEU A 44 -11.42 -6.36 -6.34
N THR A 45 -11.69 -7.57 -6.81
CA THR A 45 -10.77 -8.34 -7.63
C THR A 45 -11.45 -8.78 -8.92
N TYR A 46 -10.81 -8.54 -10.03
CA TYR A 46 -11.27 -8.98 -11.34
C TYR A 46 -10.23 -9.86 -11.99
N TYR A 47 -10.68 -11.01 -12.48
CA TYR A 47 -9.90 -11.96 -13.25
C TYR A 47 -10.50 -12.11 -14.65
N LEU A 48 -9.64 -12.08 -15.65
CA LEU A 48 -9.96 -12.45 -17.03
C LEU A 48 -8.94 -13.46 -17.51
N TYR A 49 -9.43 -14.55 -18.07
CA TYR A 49 -8.61 -15.53 -18.76
C TYR A 49 -9.21 -15.83 -20.12
N THR A 50 -8.40 -15.79 -21.17
CA THR A 50 -8.84 -16.00 -22.55
C THR A 50 -7.75 -16.63 -23.41
N PHE A 51 -8.19 -17.22 -24.52
CA PHE A 51 -7.31 -17.67 -25.58
C PHE A 51 -7.38 -16.69 -26.72
N LEU A 52 -6.23 -16.24 -27.18
CA LEU A 52 -6.06 -15.40 -28.34
C LEU A 52 -5.74 -16.27 -29.59
N PRO A 53 -5.89 -15.74 -30.80
CA PRO A 53 -5.47 -16.41 -32.02
C PRO A 53 -4.00 -16.86 -31.96
N GLY A 54 -3.69 -18.01 -32.56
CA GLY A 54 -2.33 -18.56 -32.51
C GLY A 54 -2.00 -19.36 -31.25
N GLY A 55 -3.00 -19.74 -30.43
CA GLY A 55 -2.80 -20.57 -29.23
C GLY A 55 -2.15 -19.84 -28.07
N ILE A 56 -2.27 -18.53 -28.05
CA ILE A 56 -1.78 -17.70 -26.93
C ILE A 56 -2.83 -17.66 -25.83
N GLN A 57 -2.43 -17.98 -24.63
CA GLN A 57 -3.22 -17.78 -23.42
C GLN A 57 -2.93 -16.38 -22.89
N ALA A 58 -3.97 -15.64 -22.53
CA ALA A 58 -3.85 -14.33 -21.92
C ALA A 58 -4.63 -14.29 -20.60
N GLY A 59 -4.00 -13.74 -19.57
CA GLY A 59 -4.59 -13.54 -18.25
C GLY A 59 -4.45 -12.08 -17.81
N LEU A 60 -5.50 -11.53 -17.21
CA LEU A 60 -5.48 -10.21 -16.60
C LEU A 60 -6.05 -10.33 -15.20
N THR A 61 -5.37 -9.68 -14.24
CA THR A 61 -5.84 -9.57 -12.86
C THR A 61 -5.81 -8.11 -12.43
N ALA A 62 -6.94 -7.59 -12.00
CA ALA A 62 -7.05 -6.24 -11.47
C ALA A 62 -7.47 -6.28 -10.00
N PHE A 63 -6.82 -5.44 -9.18
CA PHE A 63 -7.11 -5.29 -7.77
C PHE A 63 -7.42 -3.83 -7.44
N TYR A 64 -8.41 -3.65 -6.59
CA TYR A 64 -8.71 -2.40 -5.94
C TYR A 64 -9.08 -2.65 -4.49
N GLN A 65 -8.41 -1.96 -3.56
CA GLN A 65 -8.76 -1.99 -2.14
C GLN A 65 -8.77 -0.58 -1.59
N SER A 66 -9.74 -0.28 -0.72
CA SER A 66 -9.77 0.99 0.01
C SER A 66 -8.49 1.18 0.81
N GLY A 67 -8.07 2.43 0.99
CA GLY A 67 -6.94 2.76 1.84
C GLY A 67 -7.17 2.37 3.29
N TYR A 68 -6.09 2.09 4.01
CA TYR A 68 -6.14 1.87 5.46
C TYR A 68 -6.55 3.14 6.19
N PRO A 69 -7.30 3.02 7.28
CA PRO A 69 -7.56 4.16 8.14
C PRO A 69 -6.29 4.55 8.90
N TYR A 70 -6.21 5.81 9.27
CA TYR A 70 -5.14 6.33 10.11
C TYR A 70 -5.64 7.47 10.99
N THR A 71 -4.97 7.67 12.11
CA THR A 71 -5.20 8.81 13.00
C THR A 71 -4.45 10.02 12.44
N PRO A 72 -5.15 11.10 12.05
CA PRO A 72 -4.48 12.27 11.52
C PRO A 72 -3.69 13.02 12.60
N ILE A 73 -2.60 13.66 12.19
CA ILE A 73 -1.93 14.67 13.02
C ILE A 73 -2.68 15.99 12.86
N ILE A 74 -2.98 16.63 13.98
CA ILE A 74 -3.58 17.96 14.08
C ILE A 74 -2.67 18.90 14.85
N PHE A 75 -2.81 20.19 14.62
CA PHE A 75 -2.08 21.21 15.39
C PHE A 75 -2.87 21.63 16.62
N ARG A 76 -2.20 21.54 17.77
CA ARG A 76 -2.68 22.13 19.03
C ARG A 76 -1.81 23.37 19.33
N GLY A 77 -2.27 24.52 18.85
CA GLY A 77 -1.42 25.71 18.80
C GLY A 77 -0.32 25.55 17.73
N LYS A 78 0.94 25.47 18.14
CA LYS A 78 2.08 25.27 17.23
C LYS A 78 2.58 23.82 17.18
N ASP A 79 2.12 22.98 18.11
CA ASP A 79 2.63 21.63 18.27
C ASP A 79 1.75 20.60 17.53
N PRO A 80 2.35 19.76 16.70
CA PRO A 80 1.63 18.66 16.06
C PRO A 80 1.40 17.54 17.08
N ALA A 81 0.19 16.98 17.08
CA ALA A 81 -0.18 15.85 17.90
C ALA A 81 -1.18 14.96 17.17
N GLU A 82 -1.20 13.68 17.46
CA GLU A 82 -2.24 12.78 16.97
C GLU A 82 -3.62 13.24 17.49
N ASP A 83 -4.62 13.15 16.62
CA ASP A 83 -6.00 13.41 17.01
C ASP A 83 -6.58 12.20 17.79
N ALA A 84 -6.17 12.09 19.04
CA ALA A 84 -6.62 11.02 19.92
C ALA A 84 -8.14 11.00 20.19
N ARG A 85 -8.87 12.07 19.80
CA ARG A 85 -10.33 12.12 19.92
C ARG A 85 -11.03 11.42 18.76
N HIS A 86 -10.35 11.34 17.62
CA HIS A 86 -10.89 10.72 16.40
C HIS A 86 -9.86 9.76 15.82
N PRO A 87 -9.53 8.66 16.53
CA PRO A 87 -8.57 7.69 16.04
C PRO A 87 -9.09 7.04 14.77
N ASN A 88 -8.16 6.75 13.84
CA ASN A 88 -8.45 6.11 12.56
C ASN A 88 -9.54 6.80 11.72
N SER A 89 -9.71 8.13 11.89
CA SER A 89 -10.79 8.89 11.27
C SER A 89 -10.59 9.24 9.80
N LYS A 90 -9.36 9.12 9.31
CA LYS A 90 -9.03 9.36 7.89
C LYS A 90 -8.52 8.10 7.23
N ARG A 91 -8.52 8.11 5.88
CA ARG A 91 -8.01 7.00 5.08
C ARG A 91 -6.87 7.46 4.18
N GLY A 92 -5.85 6.62 4.09
CA GLY A 92 -4.77 6.76 3.14
C GLY A 92 -5.22 6.43 1.71
N PRO A 93 -4.28 6.47 0.75
CA PRO A 93 -4.55 6.13 -0.64
C PRO A 93 -5.05 4.70 -0.82
N ALA A 94 -5.95 4.50 -1.78
CA ALA A 94 -6.41 3.18 -2.16
C ALA A 94 -5.30 2.39 -2.86
N TYR A 95 -5.23 1.09 -2.58
CA TYR A 95 -4.37 0.15 -3.30
C TYR A 95 -4.99 -0.21 -4.65
N LYS A 96 -4.19 -0.16 -5.72
CA LYS A 96 -4.60 -0.51 -7.08
C LYS A 96 -3.47 -1.28 -7.75
N ASN A 97 -3.81 -2.36 -8.44
CA ASN A 97 -2.82 -3.12 -9.20
C ASN A 97 -3.48 -3.75 -10.43
N LEU A 98 -2.74 -3.80 -11.53
CA LEU A 98 -3.15 -4.47 -12.75
C LEU A 98 -1.99 -5.33 -13.23
N ASN A 99 -2.22 -6.64 -13.30
CA ASN A 99 -1.26 -7.60 -13.82
C ASN A 99 -1.78 -8.18 -15.14
N LEU A 100 -0.86 -8.42 -16.06
CA LEU A 100 -1.16 -9.00 -17.35
C LEU A 100 -0.16 -10.12 -17.63
N SER A 101 -0.64 -11.24 -18.13
CA SER A 101 0.18 -12.39 -18.48
C SER A 101 -0.15 -12.90 -19.86
N PHE A 102 0.86 -13.34 -20.58
CA PHE A 102 0.73 -14.08 -21.82
C PHE A 102 1.57 -15.34 -21.75
N SER A 103 1.05 -16.44 -22.29
CA SER A 103 1.82 -17.66 -22.47
C SER A 103 1.40 -18.38 -23.75
N LYS A 104 2.35 -19.07 -24.36
CA LYS A 104 2.12 -19.90 -25.53
C LYS A 104 2.80 -21.24 -25.36
N TYR A 105 2.04 -22.30 -25.58
CA TYR A 105 2.54 -23.68 -25.61
C TYR A 105 2.77 -24.12 -27.04
N PHE A 106 3.86 -24.83 -27.28
CA PHE A 106 4.16 -25.47 -28.53
C PHE A 106 4.98 -26.75 -28.29
N GLN A 107 4.89 -27.69 -29.19
CA GLN A 107 5.65 -28.93 -29.17
C GLN A 107 6.69 -28.91 -30.28
N MET A 108 7.90 -29.30 -29.94
CA MET A 108 9.01 -29.44 -30.87
C MET A 108 9.86 -30.64 -30.46
N MET A 109 10.06 -31.61 -31.38
CA MET A 109 10.91 -32.82 -31.17
C MET A 109 10.57 -33.56 -29.88
N ASP A 110 9.37 -33.99 -29.66
CA ASP A 110 8.89 -34.74 -28.49
C ASP A 110 8.93 -33.99 -27.14
N HIS A 111 9.40 -32.72 -27.12
CA HIS A 111 9.40 -31.91 -25.94
C HIS A 111 8.32 -30.84 -26.03
N LYS A 112 7.74 -30.52 -24.86
CA LYS A 112 6.74 -29.45 -24.73
C LYS A 112 7.45 -28.18 -24.20
N PHE A 113 7.23 -27.09 -24.92
CA PHE A 113 7.77 -25.77 -24.58
C PHE A 113 6.65 -24.83 -24.16
N SER A 114 6.93 -24.01 -23.20
CA SER A 114 6.08 -22.88 -22.82
C SER A 114 6.91 -21.60 -22.77
N LEU A 115 6.50 -20.60 -23.54
CA LEU A 115 7.03 -19.24 -23.45
C LEU A 115 6.00 -18.38 -22.77
N GLY A 116 6.45 -17.52 -21.85
CA GLY A 116 5.55 -16.61 -21.19
C GLY A 116 6.16 -15.26 -20.88
N LEU A 117 5.27 -14.28 -20.76
CA LEU A 117 5.56 -12.91 -20.46
C LEU A 117 4.57 -12.41 -19.41
N ASN A 118 5.08 -11.98 -18.27
CA ASN A 118 4.28 -11.44 -17.17
C ASN A 118 4.62 -9.98 -16.96
N PHE A 119 3.58 -9.15 -16.87
CA PHE A 119 3.65 -7.76 -16.48
C PHE A 119 3.02 -7.64 -15.10
N PHE A 120 3.81 -7.36 -14.08
CA PHE A 120 3.32 -7.01 -12.75
C PHE A 120 3.25 -5.50 -12.65
N ASN A 121 2.17 -5.01 -12.05
CA ASN A 121 1.92 -3.58 -11.93
C ASN A 121 2.01 -2.86 -13.30
N LEU A 122 1.24 -3.34 -14.28
CA LEU A 122 1.28 -2.87 -15.69
C LEU A 122 1.16 -1.34 -15.81
N LEU A 123 0.38 -0.71 -14.95
CA LEU A 123 0.14 0.74 -14.95
C LEU A 123 1.20 1.53 -14.19
N ASP A 124 2.20 0.86 -13.62
CA ASP A 124 3.26 1.47 -12.79
C ASP A 124 2.73 2.32 -11.62
N ILE A 125 1.66 1.87 -10.99
CA ILE A 125 1.05 2.56 -9.86
C ILE A 125 1.92 2.32 -8.62
N ARG A 126 2.40 3.41 -8.01
CA ARG A 126 3.15 3.37 -6.77
C ARG A 126 2.18 3.41 -5.59
N ASN A 127 1.78 2.23 -5.10
CA ASN A 127 0.89 2.11 -3.97
C ASN A 127 1.60 2.46 -2.66
N ALA A 128 0.90 3.15 -1.76
CA ALA A 128 1.45 3.51 -0.46
C ALA A 128 1.51 2.28 0.47
N TRP A 129 2.70 1.97 0.99
CA TRP A 129 2.90 1.04 2.10
C TRP A 129 2.80 1.74 3.45
N ASP A 130 3.27 2.99 3.48
CA ASP A 130 3.25 3.84 4.66
C ASP A 130 2.96 5.28 4.23
N ILE A 131 2.42 6.08 5.14
CA ILE A 131 2.01 7.47 4.88
C ILE A 131 2.46 8.39 6.01
N TYR A 132 2.54 9.68 5.69
CA TYR A 132 2.68 10.71 6.71
C TYR A 132 1.30 11.05 7.28
N ALA A 133 1.11 10.86 8.59
CA ALA A 133 -0.18 11.07 9.23
C ALA A 133 -0.67 12.55 9.21
N LEU A 134 0.24 13.49 8.93
CA LEU A 134 -0.12 14.90 8.75
C LEU A 134 -0.85 15.16 7.43
N THR A 135 -0.40 14.53 6.35
CA THR A 135 -0.92 14.78 4.99
C THR A 135 -1.78 13.63 4.45
N GLY A 136 -1.59 12.43 4.97
CA GLY A 136 -2.20 11.20 4.45
C GLY A 136 -1.55 10.69 3.17
N LYS A 137 -0.36 11.20 2.79
CA LYS A 137 0.35 10.84 1.58
C LYS A 137 1.67 10.13 1.88
N PRO A 138 2.18 9.25 1.00
CA PRO A 138 3.44 8.55 1.19
C PRO A 138 4.68 9.42 0.91
N ASP A 139 4.53 10.45 0.09
CA ASP A 139 5.58 11.28 -0.52
C ASP A 139 5.54 12.76 -0.08
N ASP A 140 4.62 13.13 0.77
CA ASP A 140 4.43 14.51 1.22
C ASP A 140 4.33 14.58 2.75
N PRO A 141 5.42 14.92 3.46
CA PRO A 141 5.41 15.04 4.92
C PRO A 141 4.66 16.26 5.44
N GLY A 142 4.37 17.22 4.55
CA GLY A 142 3.77 18.51 4.90
C GLY A 142 4.79 19.61 5.26
N THR A 143 4.38 20.86 5.09
CA THR A 143 5.26 22.03 5.24
C THR A 143 5.80 22.21 6.66
N TYR A 144 5.08 21.73 7.68
CA TYR A 144 5.57 21.75 9.05
C TYR A 144 6.91 21.03 9.16
N TYR A 145 7.00 19.78 8.68
CA TYR A 145 8.22 18.99 8.77
C TYR A 145 9.33 19.51 7.86
N THR A 146 8.99 19.95 6.65
CA THR A 146 10.00 20.49 5.72
C THR A 146 10.64 21.78 6.21
N ASN A 147 9.92 22.58 7.01
CA ASN A 147 10.46 23.81 7.58
C ASN A 147 11.41 23.58 8.77
N TYR A 148 11.31 22.42 9.42
CA TYR A 148 12.11 22.08 10.60
C TYR A 148 13.32 21.18 10.28
N VAL A 149 13.43 20.68 9.07
CA VAL A 149 14.57 19.86 8.64
C VAL A 149 15.86 20.66 8.68
N GLY A 150 16.88 20.08 9.29
CA GLY A 150 18.21 20.67 9.41
C GLY A 150 18.43 21.54 10.66
N LEU A 151 17.43 21.68 11.53
CA LEU A 151 17.64 22.27 12.85
C LEU A 151 18.05 21.16 13.85
N PRO A 152 19.10 21.37 14.66
CA PRO A 152 19.51 20.39 15.67
C PRO A 152 18.35 20.01 16.61
N GLY A 153 18.12 18.71 16.79
CA GLY A 153 17.08 18.20 17.68
C GLY A 153 15.65 18.28 17.17
N THR A 154 15.44 18.63 15.90
CA THR A 154 14.09 18.80 15.32
C THR A 154 13.71 17.70 14.30
N ASP A 155 14.42 16.58 14.29
CA ASP A 155 14.03 15.45 13.45
C ASP A 155 12.68 14.88 13.91
N PRO A 156 11.63 14.97 13.08
CA PRO A 156 10.30 14.50 13.41
C PRO A 156 10.20 12.97 13.59
N ASN A 157 11.24 12.24 13.21
CA ASN A 157 11.28 10.77 13.35
C ASN A 157 12.31 10.30 14.38
N GLY A 158 12.94 11.21 15.15
CA GLY A 158 13.93 10.85 16.16
C GLY A 158 15.23 10.24 15.65
N ALA A 159 15.51 10.31 14.35
CA ALA A 159 16.65 9.65 13.71
C ALA A 159 17.92 10.52 13.65
N GLY A 160 17.96 11.65 14.35
CA GLY A 160 19.14 12.51 14.45
C GLY A 160 19.08 13.80 13.62
N VAL A 161 20.22 14.47 13.49
CA VAL A 161 20.32 15.76 12.82
C VAL A 161 20.44 15.57 11.31
N TYR A 162 19.52 16.14 10.55
CA TYR A 162 19.60 16.22 9.11
C TYR A 162 20.07 17.62 8.69
N ALA A 163 21.24 17.66 8.09
CA ALA A 163 21.84 18.90 7.63
C ALA A 163 21.25 19.43 6.33
N ASP A 164 20.44 18.61 5.62
CA ASP A 164 19.97 18.90 4.29
C ASP A 164 18.45 18.88 4.20
N LYS A 165 17.87 19.96 3.69
CA LYS A 165 16.45 20.06 3.32
C LYS A 165 16.12 19.37 2.00
N SER A 166 17.02 18.51 1.50
CA SER A 166 16.81 17.83 0.23
C SER A 166 15.56 16.97 0.26
N SER A 167 14.87 16.93 -0.86
CA SER A 167 13.74 16.02 -1.08
C SER A 167 14.10 14.56 -0.82
N ALA A 168 15.38 14.21 -0.93
CA ALA A 168 15.90 12.87 -0.68
C ALA A 168 15.62 12.35 0.75
N TYR A 169 15.52 13.22 1.74
CA TYR A 169 15.15 12.79 3.10
C TYR A 169 13.68 12.33 3.17
N TYR A 170 12.80 12.99 2.44
CA TYR A 170 11.37 12.69 2.40
C TYR A 170 11.00 11.77 1.24
N ASP A 171 11.84 11.68 0.22
CA ASP A 171 11.72 10.71 -0.86
C ASP A 171 12.16 9.34 -0.34
N ARG A 172 11.20 8.63 0.24
CA ARG A 172 11.40 7.31 0.83
C ARG A 172 10.77 6.24 -0.04
N PRO A 173 11.53 5.68 -0.98
CA PRO A 173 10.99 4.72 -1.95
C PRO A 173 10.39 3.48 -1.28
N TRP A 174 10.82 3.12 -0.06
CA TRP A 174 10.24 2.02 0.72
C TRP A 174 8.83 2.29 1.25
N ARG A 175 8.36 3.55 1.24
CA ARG A 175 6.96 3.89 1.54
C ARG A 175 6.03 3.57 0.37
N LEU A 176 6.58 3.25 -0.78
CA LEU A 176 5.85 2.94 -2.00
C LEU A 176 6.10 1.49 -2.43
N SER A 177 5.12 0.89 -3.08
CA SER A 177 5.27 -0.42 -3.68
C SER A 177 6.32 -0.42 -4.80
N SER A 178 6.79 -1.63 -5.15
CA SER A 178 7.67 -1.82 -6.30
C SER A 178 7.07 -1.23 -7.58
N PRO A 179 7.92 -0.71 -8.49
CA PRO A 179 7.49 -0.29 -9.81
C PRO A 179 7.00 -1.46 -10.65
N ARG A 180 6.63 -1.18 -11.90
CA ARG A 180 6.32 -2.21 -12.88
C ARG A 180 7.50 -3.17 -13.06
N GLU A 181 7.17 -4.46 -13.09
CA GLU A 181 8.12 -5.53 -13.36
C GLU A 181 7.65 -6.33 -14.58
N ILE A 182 8.60 -6.70 -15.44
CA ILE A 182 8.34 -7.51 -16.63
C ILE A 182 9.21 -8.73 -16.56
N ASN A 183 8.56 -9.91 -16.50
CA ASN A 183 9.24 -11.19 -16.43
C ASN A 183 8.98 -12.00 -17.69
N PHE A 184 10.05 -12.43 -18.33
CA PHE A 184 10.01 -13.42 -19.39
C PHE A 184 10.44 -14.78 -18.83
N PHE A 185 9.75 -15.85 -19.20
CA PHE A 185 10.12 -17.22 -18.84
C PHE A 185 10.03 -18.18 -20.01
N ILE A 186 10.90 -19.17 -19.96
CA ILE A 186 10.87 -20.36 -20.83
C ILE A 186 10.77 -21.57 -19.92
N ARG A 187 9.85 -22.46 -20.19
CA ARG A 187 9.73 -23.75 -19.53
C ARG A 187 9.83 -24.85 -20.57
N ILE A 188 10.58 -25.87 -20.27
CA ILE A 188 10.76 -27.07 -21.08
C ILE A 188 10.34 -28.26 -20.22
N ASP A 189 9.36 -29.02 -20.68
CA ASP A 189 8.92 -30.25 -20.03
C ASP A 189 9.55 -31.45 -20.82
N PHE A 190 10.35 -32.24 -20.14
CA PHE A 190 10.95 -33.45 -20.62
C PHE A 190 10.03 -34.62 -20.22
N ASP A 191 9.55 -35.38 -21.15
CA ASP A 191 8.76 -36.60 -20.92
C ASP A 191 9.67 -37.79 -20.64
#